data_173f4fc1b7fd28a4fedd14f51c33d8ec
#
_entry.id   173f4fc1b7fd28a4fedd14f51c33d8ec
#
_cell.length_a   1.000
_cell.length_b   1.000
_cell.length_c   1.000
_cell.angle_alpha   90.00
_cell.angle_beta   90.00
_cell.angle_gamma   90.00
#
_symmetry.space_group_name_H-M   'P 1'
#
loop_
_entity.id
_entity.type
_entity.pdbx_description
1 polymer ?
#
loop_
_entity_poly.entity_id
_entity_poly.type
_entity_poly.pdbx_seq_one_letter_code
_entity_poly.pdbx_strand_id
1 'polypeptide(L)' 'MTEDDPRETGNPAVEGTVLEHLPHGLYRVGIDRQRQVTAHVPSGPGRNFIRVLVGDRVRLELSPRDLTRGRIVQKIG' A
#
# COMPACT_ATOMS: atom_id res chain seq x y z
N MET A 1 14.05 12.05 19.29
CA MET A 1 13.53 11.80 18.69
C MET A 1 13.72 10.68 18.01
N THR A 2 13.20 10.10 17.66
CA THR A 2 13.35 8.97 17.23
C THR A 2 13.58 8.82 15.98
N GLU A 3 14.07 9.46 15.57
CA GLU A 3 14.39 9.47 14.45
C GLU A 3 14.63 8.31 13.74
N ASP A 4 14.68 7.26 14.24
CA ASP A 4 14.96 6.15 13.52
C ASP A 4 13.81 5.43 13.03
N ASP A 5 12.66 5.86 13.24
CA ASP A 5 11.51 5.16 12.77
C ASP A 5 11.44 5.35 11.30
N PRO A 6 11.50 4.36 10.49
CA PRO A 6 11.45 4.51 9.07
C PRO A 6 10.24 5.25 8.60
N ARG A 7 9.16 5.18 9.36
CA ARG A 7 7.99 5.87 8.93
C ARG A 7 8.17 7.33 9.02
N GLU A 8 9.11 7.77 9.79
CA GLU A 8 9.29 9.15 9.92
C GLU A 8 10.11 9.71 8.86
N THR A 9 10.62 8.94 7.97
CA THR A 9 11.37 9.48 6.92
C THR A 9 10.50 9.78 5.79
N GLY A 10 9.23 9.82 6.00
CA GLY A 10 8.50 10.39 5.02
C GLY A 10 7.43 9.68 4.36
N ASN A 11 7.28 8.46 4.51
CA ASN A 11 6.22 7.77 3.83
C ASN A 11 5.16 7.35 4.80
N PRO A 12 4.08 8.06 4.85
CA PRO A 12 3.02 7.68 5.77
C PRO A 12 2.52 6.28 5.46
N ALA A 13 2.27 5.54 6.49
CA ALA A 13 1.75 4.19 6.33
C ALA A 13 0.31 4.16 6.77
N VAL A 14 -0.53 3.54 6.01
CA VAL A 14 -1.95 3.42 6.34
C VAL A 14 -2.41 2.03 6.02
N GLU A 15 -3.58 1.67 6.50
CA GLU A 15 -4.16 0.39 6.20
C GLU A 15 -5.41 0.57 5.37
N GLY A 16 -5.71 -0.36 4.54
CA GLY A 16 -6.88 -0.28 3.71
C GLY A 16 -7.33 -1.64 3.23
N THR A 17 -8.37 -1.65 2.46
CA THR A 17 -8.93 -2.87 1.89
C THR A 17 -8.83 -2.80 0.39
N VAL A 18 -8.39 -3.88 -0.22
CA VAL A 18 -8.26 -3.93 -1.66
C VAL A 18 -9.64 -3.99 -2.26
N LEU A 19 -9.96 -3.03 -3.10
CA LEU A 19 -11.28 -2.94 -3.69
C LEU A 19 -11.31 -3.46 -5.11
N GLU A 20 -10.23 -3.35 -5.83
CA GLU A 20 -10.26 -3.69 -7.22
C GLU A 20 -8.87 -3.99 -7.75
N HIS A 21 -8.77 -4.89 -8.70
CA HIS A 21 -7.51 -5.18 -9.33
C HIS A 21 -7.49 -4.42 -10.65
N LEU A 22 -6.56 -3.56 -10.81
CA LEU A 22 -6.47 -2.71 -11.97
C LEU A 22 -5.41 -3.24 -12.93
N PRO A 23 -5.39 -2.76 -14.14
CA PRO A 23 -4.37 -3.21 -15.08
C PRO A 23 -2.96 -2.87 -14.62
N HIS A 24 -2.03 -3.58 -15.15
CA HIS A 24 -0.59 -3.31 -14.94
C HIS A 24 -0.15 -3.57 -13.49
N GLY A 25 -0.79 -4.48 -12.83
CA GLY A 25 -0.35 -4.84 -11.50
C GLY A 25 -0.69 -3.82 -10.44
N LEU A 26 -1.66 -3.00 -10.70
CA LEU A 26 -2.06 -2.01 -9.73
C LEU A 26 -3.32 -2.46 -9.02
N TYR A 27 -3.57 -1.85 -7.87
CA TYR A 27 -4.75 -2.18 -7.08
C TYR A 27 -5.37 -0.91 -6.55
N ARG A 28 -6.67 -0.87 -6.52
CA ARG A 28 -7.36 0.24 -5.89
C ARG A 28 -7.61 -0.18 -4.45
N VAL A 29 -7.17 0.62 -3.52
CA VAL A 29 -7.27 0.30 -2.10
C VAL A 29 -8.06 1.39 -1.41
N GLY A 30 -9.09 1.02 -0.69
CA GLY A 30 -9.89 1.98 0.05
C GLY A 30 -9.30 2.18 1.42
N ILE A 31 -8.96 3.39 1.75
CA ILE A 31 -8.38 3.72 3.03
C ILE A 31 -9.50 4.01 4.01
N ASP A 32 -10.46 4.79 3.59
CA ASP A 32 -11.61 5.04 4.44
C ASP A 32 -12.77 5.27 3.50
N ARG A 33 -13.87 5.76 4.03
CA ARG A 33 -15.03 5.82 3.23
C ARG A 33 -14.91 6.71 2.06
N GLN A 34 -14.06 7.67 2.11
CA GLN A 34 -13.99 8.64 1.07
C GLN A 34 -12.67 8.67 0.36
N ARG A 35 -11.71 7.89 0.76
CA ARG A 35 -10.40 7.96 0.14
C ARG A 35 -9.99 6.65 -0.43
N GLN A 36 -9.52 6.68 -1.64
CA GLN A 36 -8.99 5.50 -2.29
C GLN A 36 -7.66 5.86 -2.89
N VAL A 37 -6.77 4.92 -2.91
CA VAL A 37 -5.45 5.14 -3.52
C VAL A 37 -5.19 4.04 -4.51
N THR A 38 -4.31 4.31 -5.46
CA THR A 38 -3.85 3.32 -6.41
C THR A 38 -2.50 2.83 -5.90
N ALA A 39 -2.39 1.56 -5.68
CA ALA A 39 -1.20 1.00 -5.06
C ALA A 39 -0.62 -0.12 -5.91
N HIS A 40 0.67 -0.34 -5.76
CA HIS A 40 1.32 -1.44 -6.43
C HIS A 40 1.98 -2.33 -5.41
N VAL A 41 2.26 -3.56 -5.80
CA VAL A 41 2.98 -4.49 -4.97
C VAL A 41 4.40 -4.52 -5.48
N PRO A 42 5.37 -4.24 -4.65
CA PRO A 42 6.74 -4.28 -5.11
C PRO A 42 7.08 -5.67 -5.56
N SER A 43 7.84 -5.79 -6.62
CA SER A 43 8.24 -7.08 -7.03
C SER A 43 9.71 -7.09 -7.05
N GLY A 44 10.35 -7.99 -6.61
CA GLY A 44 11.74 -8.09 -6.62
C GLY A 44 12.11 -9.47 -6.64
N PRO A 45 13.29 -9.75 -6.97
CA PRO A 45 13.70 -11.07 -7.06
C PRO A 45 13.63 -11.71 -5.73
N GLY A 46 12.90 -12.58 -5.71
CA GLY A 46 13.06 -13.30 -4.68
C GLY A 46 12.66 -13.22 -3.39
N ARG A 47 11.92 -12.51 -3.03
CA ARG A 47 11.69 -12.54 -1.79
C ARG A 47 10.38 -12.46 -1.49
N ASN A 48 9.94 -11.75 -0.83
CA ASN A 48 8.73 -11.68 -0.36
C ASN A 48 7.78 -11.26 -1.33
N PHE A 49 6.90 -12.04 -1.77
CA PHE A 49 6.02 -11.85 -2.74
C PHE A 49 4.67 -11.78 -2.11
N ILE A 50 4.05 -10.71 -2.13
CA ILE A 50 2.76 -10.50 -1.53
C ILE A 50 1.69 -10.79 -2.54
N ARG A 51 0.79 -11.73 -2.19
CA ARG A 51 -0.29 -12.05 -3.08
C ARG A 51 -1.51 -11.35 -2.58
N VAL A 52 -2.08 -10.52 -3.37
CA VAL A 52 -3.18 -9.67 -2.96
C VAL A 52 -4.42 -9.98 -3.74
N LEU A 53 -5.53 -10.10 -3.04
CA LEU A 53 -6.82 -10.36 -3.66
C LEU A 53 -7.80 -9.29 -3.23
N VAL A 54 -8.83 -9.09 -4.03
CA VAL A 54 -9.88 -8.15 -3.67
C VAL A 54 -10.49 -8.59 -2.35
N GLY A 55 -10.63 -7.66 -1.44
CA GLY A 55 -11.14 -7.92 -0.10
C GLY A 55 -10.07 -8.06 0.95
N ASP A 56 -8.82 -8.19 0.55
CA ASP A 56 -7.77 -8.33 1.53
C ASP A 56 -7.48 -7.02 2.21
N ARG A 57 -7.10 -7.11 3.47
CA ARG A 57 -6.64 -5.93 4.19
C ARG A 57 -5.13 -5.84 4.05
N VAL A 58 -4.66 -4.68 3.75
CA VAL A 58 -3.23 -4.48 3.51
C VAL A 58 -2.74 -3.23 4.19
N ARG A 59 -1.46 -3.17 4.43
CA ARG A 59 -0.80 -1.97 4.89
C ARG A 59 -0.01 -1.43 3.74
N LEU A 60 -0.10 -0.14 3.53
CA LEU A 60 0.60 0.45 2.41
C LEU A 60 1.23 1.78 2.81
N GLU A 61 2.23 2.16 2.07
CA GLU A 61 2.88 3.43 2.28
C GLU A 61 2.45 4.35 1.16
N LEU A 62 2.05 5.55 1.50
CA LEU A 62 1.62 6.50 0.49
C LEU A 62 2.80 7.26 -0.04
N SER A 63 2.73 7.64 -1.29
CA SER A 63 3.78 8.44 -1.87
C SER A 63 3.73 9.84 -1.28
N PRO A 64 4.79 10.35 -0.77
CA PRO A 64 4.76 11.68 -0.20
C PRO A 64 4.46 12.77 -1.24
N ARG A 65 4.71 12.48 -2.48
CA ARG A 65 4.44 13.47 -3.47
C ARG A 65 3.05 13.36 -4.00
N ASP A 66 2.42 12.22 -3.88
CA ASP A 66 1.11 12.04 -4.43
C ASP A 66 0.37 11.07 -3.53
N LEU A 67 -0.42 11.59 -2.65
CA LEU A 67 -1.09 10.74 -1.66
C LEU A 67 -2.21 9.90 -2.26
N THR A 68 -2.45 10.00 -3.56
CA THR A 68 -3.38 9.09 -4.21
C THR A 68 -2.68 7.85 -4.71
N ARG A 69 -1.38 7.73 -4.47
CA ARG A 69 -0.64 6.56 -4.87
C ARG A 69 0.11 5.97 -3.72
N GLY A 70 0.35 4.72 -3.76
CA GLY A 70 1.05 4.05 -2.68
C GLY A 70 1.64 2.73 -3.08
N ARG A 71 2.27 2.09 -2.11
CA ARG A 71 2.91 0.80 -2.30
C ARG A 71 2.44 -0.12 -1.21
N ILE A 72 1.97 -1.29 -1.55
CA ILE A 72 1.54 -2.27 -0.56
C ILE A 72 2.76 -2.92 0.04
N VAL A 73 2.89 -2.83 1.34
CA VAL A 73 4.07 -3.35 2.02
C VAL A 73 3.79 -4.59 2.85
N GLN A 74 2.54 -4.84 3.14
CA GLN A 74 2.21 -5.99 3.98
C GLN A 74 0.77 -6.39 3.79
N LYS A 75 0.49 -7.65 3.81
CA LYS A 75 -0.88 -8.12 3.81
C LYS A 75 -1.25 -8.41 5.24
N ILE A 76 -2.33 -7.86 5.70
CA ILE A 76 -2.71 -8.01 7.06
C ILE A 76 -3.72 -9.09 7.29
N GLY A 77 -4.63 -9.25 6.49
CA GLY A 77 -5.58 -10.28 6.80
C GLY A 77 -6.45 -10.75 5.73
#